data_175db656dcb878265f8589c0771a9dfd
#
_entry.id   175db656dcb878265f8589c0771a9dfd
#
_cell.length_a   1.000
_cell.length_b   1.000
_cell.length_c   1.000
_cell.angle_alpha   90.00
_cell.angle_beta   90.00
_cell.angle_gamma   90.00
#
_symmetry.space_group_name_H-M   'P 1'
#
loop_
_entity.id
_entity.type
_entity.pdbx_description
1 polymer ?
#
loop_
_entity_poly.entity_id
_entity_poly.type
_entity_poly.pdbx_seq_one_letter_code
_entity_poly.pdbx_strand_id
1 'polypeptide(L)'
;PSSANFAEIEAPLSSSTTIFGRALRNRLGALKFTQIHAALQTFLVAIDIGMLSFAFVLGYYARATLPFPNIPVGDPPPLTEYLPMLAIHTVTIIVLFYFTRMYHMHRGINRFDLGITIAQNVSIGTFIAIAVETLAFKNSTLDLDYPRGVIVYAWIFSLITVALGRELHRQIVVRLRKAGIGRDQLLIIGGGSIAARIIDRINRSPQLGFDVIGIVSHDAETQDVVDETEPYSIDVPLLGHYEELPTLIDSRQINHVIIALPDATRRELATLISLCQRGTVDIKIYPDTFAFITSGLTVDQLSGMPLLGVRD
;
A
#
# COMPACT_ATOMS: atom_id res chain seq x y z
N PRO A 1 35.22 14.01 -49.98
CA PRO A 1 35.46 14.99 -48.96
C PRO A 1 34.36 14.92 -47.89
N SER A 2 34.83 14.68 -46.70
CA SER A 2 34.27 15.08 -45.40
C SER A 2 32.94 14.50 -44.98
N SER A 3 33.01 13.32 -44.36
CA SER A 3 32.08 12.83 -43.35
C SER A 3 32.39 13.53 -42.01
N ALA A 4 31.58 14.48 -41.61
CA ALA A 4 31.67 15.08 -40.28
C ALA A 4 30.88 14.24 -39.28
N ASN A 5 31.60 13.76 -38.25
CA ASN A 5 31.14 13.13 -37.02
C ASN A 5 30.06 13.97 -36.30
N PHE A 6 28.90 13.37 -36.11
CA PHE A 6 27.97 13.76 -35.03
C PHE A 6 27.95 12.65 -33.98
N ALA A 7 29.02 12.60 -33.20
CA ALA A 7 29.08 11.84 -31.96
C ALA A 7 29.76 12.77 -30.95
N GLU A 8 28.94 13.42 -30.12
CA GLU A 8 29.32 13.95 -28.82
C GLU A 8 28.30 15.02 -28.40
N ILE A 9 27.34 14.66 -27.61
CA ILE A 9 26.79 15.38 -26.44
C ILE A 9 25.67 14.50 -25.86
N GLU A 10 26.04 13.43 -25.16
CA GLU A 10 25.24 12.87 -24.08
C GLU A 10 26.11 12.91 -22.83
N ALA A 11 26.03 14.02 -22.11
CA ALA A 11 26.56 14.11 -20.76
C ALA A 11 25.70 13.29 -19.79
N PRO A 12 26.27 12.46 -18.90
CA PRO A 12 25.50 11.60 -18.02
C PRO A 12 24.99 12.38 -16.82
N LEU A 13 23.71 12.74 -16.85
CA LEU A 13 22.95 13.24 -15.67
C LEU A 13 22.59 12.12 -14.68
N SER A 14 23.39 11.06 -14.54
CA SER A 14 23.01 9.86 -13.78
C SER A 14 23.87 9.53 -12.57
N SER A 15 24.95 10.23 -12.28
CA SER A 15 25.89 9.79 -11.24
C SER A 15 25.47 10.11 -9.78
N SER A 16 24.81 11.22 -9.54
CA SER A 16 24.39 11.61 -8.18
C SER A 16 23.17 10.83 -7.68
N THR A 17 22.21 10.55 -8.55
CA THR A 17 21.00 9.77 -8.20
C THR A 17 21.34 8.30 -7.91
N THR A 18 22.37 7.76 -8.58
CA THR A 18 22.82 6.37 -8.39
C THR A 18 23.62 6.19 -7.09
N ILE A 19 24.38 7.19 -6.65
CA ILE A 19 25.18 7.13 -5.42
C ILE A 19 24.29 7.21 -4.20
N PHE A 20 23.33 8.14 -4.19
CA PHE A 20 22.35 8.25 -3.11
C PHE A 20 21.46 6.99 -3.00
N GLY A 21 21.01 6.44 -4.12
CA GLY A 21 20.27 5.18 -4.18
C GLY A 21 21.07 3.98 -3.68
N ARG A 22 22.39 3.93 -3.96
CA ARG A 22 23.28 2.87 -3.46
C ARG A 22 23.54 2.97 -1.96
N ALA A 23 23.77 4.18 -1.44
CA ALA A 23 23.97 4.41 -0.01
C ALA A 23 22.70 4.12 0.81
N LEU A 24 21.55 4.52 0.29
CA LEU A 24 20.24 4.24 0.90
C LEU A 24 19.95 2.73 0.90
N ARG A 25 20.23 2.04 -0.20
CA ARG A 25 20.07 0.58 -0.33
C ARG A 25 20.95 -0.19 0.67
N ASN A 26 22.20 0.23 0.87
CA ASN A 26 23.10 -0.44 1.81
C ASN A 26 22.70 -0.21 3.27
N ARG A 27 22.15 0.95 3.62
CA ARG A 27 21.63 1.23 4.98
C ARG A 27 20.28 0.57 5.25
N LEU A 28 19.38 0.52 4.27
CA LEU A 28 18.06 -0.07 4.42
C LEU A 28 18.05 -1.59 4.20
N GLY A 29 19.01 -2.12 3.45
CA GLY A 29 19.21 -3.57 3.29
C GLY A 29 19.63 -4.31 4.57
N ALA A 30 20.12 -3.58 5.57
CA ALA A 30 20.42 -4.11 6.90
C ALA A 30 19.20 -4.14 7.84
N LEU A 31 18.08 -3.48 7.48
CA LEU A 31 16.86 -3.48 8.26
C LEU A 31 16.05 -4.75 7.96
N LYS A 32 15.60 -5.44 9.00
CA LYS A 32 14.68 -6.57 8.86
C LYS A 32 13.41 -6.09 8.14
N PHE A 33 12.86 -6.93 7.29
CA PHE A 33 11.64 -6.68 6.52
C PHE A 33 10.50 -6.03 7.33
N THR A 34 10.23 -6.55 8.54
CA THR A 34 9.22 -6.01 9.47
C THR A 34 9.47 -4.55 9.84
N GLN A 35 10.75 -4.14 9.94
CA GLN A 35 11.10 -2.77 10.29
C GLN A 35 10.82 -1.78 9.14
N ILE A 36 11.03 -2.20 7.89
CA ILE A 36 10.73 -1.35 6.72
C ILE A 36 9.22 -1.14 6.60
N HIS A 37 8.42 -2.18 6.79
CA HIS A 37 6.95 -2.06 6.75
C HIS A 37 6.41 -1.18 7.88
N ALA A 38 6.90 -1.38 9.11
CA ALA A 38 6.54 -0.53 10.23
C ALA A 38 6.94 0.94 9.98
N ALA A 39 8.13 1.19 9.44
CA ALA A 39 8.59 2.53 9.10
C ALA A 39 7.70 3.20 8.03
N LEU A 40 7.29 2.46 6.99
CA LEU A 40 6.40 2.97 5.95
C LEU A 40 5.00 3.27 6.49
N GLN A 41 4.48 2.44 7.40
CA GLN A 41 3.20 2.70 8.07
C GLN A 41 3.28 3.93 8.98
N THR A 42 4.33 4.04 9.80
CA THR A 42 4.55 5.22 10.65
C THR A 42 4.69 6.49 9.82
N PHE A 43 5.39 6.41 8.69
CA PHE A 43 5.53 7.51 7.75
C PHE A 43 4.19 7.94 7.15
N LEU A 44 3.30 6.98 6.83
CA LEU A 44 1.94 7.28 6.35
C LEU A 44 1.14 8.03 7.42
N VAL A 45 1.18 7.57 8.69
CA VAL A 45 0.51 8.26 9.80
C VAL A 45 1.03 9.69 9.95
N ALA A 46 2.35 9.89 9.86
CA ALA A 46 2.96 11.21 9.95
C ALA A 46 2.51 12.13 8.79
N ILE A 47 2.40 11.60 7.57
CA ILE A 47 1.84 12.33 6.43
C ILE A 47 0.39 12.72 6.69
N ASP A 48 -0.46 11.79 7.16
CA ASP A 48 -1.87 12.08 7.43
C ASP A 48 -2.02 13.17 8.51
N ILE A 49 -1.24 13.11 9.59
CA ILE A 49 -1.21 14.16 10.63
C ILE A 49 -0.80 15.51 10.02
N GLY A 50 0.26 15.54 9.23
CA GLY A 50 0.73 16.76 8.56
C GLY A 50 -0.31 17.34 7.60
N MET A 51 -0.95 16.50 6.80
CA MET A 51 -1.95 16.92 5.82
C MET A 51 -3.25 17.40 6.47
N LEU A 52 -3.71 16.76 7.56
CA LEU A 52 -4.87 17.22 8.34
C LEU A 52 -4.59 18.55 9.03
N SER A 53 -3.42 18.67 9.67
CA SER A 53 -3.01 19.92 10.30
C SER A 53 -2.88 21.06 9.27
N PHE A 54 -2.29 20.78 8.13
CA PHE A 54 -2.17 21.73 7.03
C PHE A 54 -3.54 22.14 6.46
N ALA A 55 -4.47 21.18 6.30
CA ALA A 55 -5.83 21.43 5.88
C ALA A 55 -6.58 22.38 6.84
N PHE A 56 -6.41 22.17 8.14
CA PHE A 56 -7.01 23.03 9.15
C PHE A 56 -6.47 24.45 9.10
N VAL A 57 -5.14 24.60 8.97
CA VAL A 57 -4.50 25.91 8.80
C VAL A 57 -4.96 26.62 7.53
N LEU A 58 -5.10 25.88 6.41
CA LEU A 58 -5.69 26.41 5.20
C LEU A 58 -7.14 26.85 5.41
N GLY A 59 -7.93 26.09 6.14
CA GLY A 59 -9.31 26.41 6.51
C GLY A 59 -9.40 27.69 7.32
N TYR A 60 -8.48 27.88 8.27
CA TYR A 60 -8.37 29.12 9.04
C TYR A 60 -8.11 30.33 8.15
N TYR A 61 -7.13 30.27 7.24
CA TYR A 61 -6.84 31.39 6.33
C TYR A 61 -7.94 31.59 5.27
N ALA A 62 -8.54 30.50 4.79
CA ALA A 62 -9.64 30.59 3.83
C ALA A 62 -10.85 31.32 4.41
N ARG A 63 -11.17 31.11 5.69
CA ARG A 63 -12.25 31.83 6.36
C ARG A 63 -12.01 33.35 6.37
N ALA A 64 -10.74 33.80 6.55
CA ALA A 64 -10.41 35.22 6.57
C ALA A 64 -10.55 35.89 5.18
N THR A 65 -10.40 35.12 4.10
CA THR A 65 -10.31 35.64 2.73
C THR A 65 -11.51 35.33 1.85
N LEU A 66 -12.17 34.19 2.10
CA LEU A 66 -13.27 33.72 1.24
C LEU A 66 -14.62 33.97 1.91
N PRO A 67 -15.55 34.66 1.26
CA PRO A 67 -16.90 34.86 1.79
C PRO A 67 -17.66 33.52 1.79
N PHE A 68 -18.17 33.13 2.93
CA PHE A 68 -19.13 32.03 3.04
C PHE A 68 -20.53 32.60 3.28
N PRO A 69 -21.59 32.03 2.70
CA PRO A 69 -22.92 32.52 2.88
C PRO A 69 -23.26 32.69 4.38
N ASN A 70 -23.68 33.92 4.75
CA ASN A 70 -24.07 34.28 6.14
C ASN A 70 -22.97 34.25 7.21
N ILE A 71 -21.68 34.18 6.83
CA ILE A 71 -20.58 34.36 7.75
C ILE A 71 -19.85 35.65 7.40
N PRO A 72 -19.80 36.65 8.28
CA PRO A 72 -19.09 37.90 7.97
C PRO A 72 -17.58 37.61 7.85
N VAL A 73 -16.99 38.22 6.80
CA VAL A 73 -15.54 38.28 6.64
C VAL A 73 -15.03 39.24 7.70
N GLY A 74 -14.19 38.77 8.61
CA GLY A 74 -13.58 39.58 9.66
C GLY A 74 -12.27 38.96 10.09
N ASP A 75 -11.43 39.71 10.78
CA ASP A 75 -10.19 39.19 11.35
C ASP A 75 -10.50 38.09 12.35
N PRO A 76 -10.09 36.83 12.05
CA PRO A 76 -10.29 35.73 12.99
C PRO A 76 -9.40 35.93 14.21
N PRO A 77 -9.78 35.40 15.38
CA PRO A 77 -8.87 35.28 16.53
C PRO A 77 -7.54 34.64 16.13
N PRO A 78 -6.44 34.89 16.84
CA PRO A 78 -5.15 34.36 16.47
C PRO A 78 -5.15 32.83 16.40
N LEU A 79 -4.41 32.25 15.45
CA LEU A 79 -4.35 30.79 15.21
C LEU A 79 -4.06 29.99 16.49
N THR A 80 -3.36 30.59 17.45
CA THR A 80 -3.04 29.95 18.74
C THR A 80 -4.29 29.53 19.53
N GLU A 81 -5.38 30.26 19.41
CA GLU A 81 -6.64 29.93 20.08
C GLU A 81 -7.33 28.72 19.44
N TYR A 82 -7.03 28.43 18.18
CA TYR A 82 -7.58 27.29 17.44
C TYR A 82 -6.75 26.00 17.56
N LEU A 83 -5.58 26.04 18.22
CA LEU A 83 -4.73 24.85 18.37
C LEU A 83 -5.42 23.67 19.08
N PRO A 84 -6.23 23.86 20.12
CA PRO A 84 -6.97 22.74 20.71
C PRO A 84 -7.95 22.09 19.71
N MET A 85 -8.62 22.90 18.90
CA MET A 85 -9.54 22.42 17.87
C MET A 85 -8.80 21.65 16.78
N LEU A 86 -7.67 22.18 16.32
CA LEU A 86 -6.80 21.50 15.37
C LEU A 86 -6.36 20.13 15.92
N ALA A 87 -5.98 20.07 17.20
CA ALA A 87 -5.55 18.83 17.85
C ALA A 87 -6.72 17.80 17.90
N ILE A 88 -7.91 18.23 18.36
CA ILE A 88 -9.07 17.36 18.43
C ILE A 88 -9.47 16.87 17.03
N HIS A 89 -9.56 17.77 16.05
CA HIS A 89 -9.89 17.41 14.66
C HIS A 89 -8.91 16.38 14.10
N THR A 90 -7.61 16.63 14.22
CA THR A 90 -6.56 15.75 13.70
C THR A 90 -6.57 14.40 14.42
N VAL A 91 -6.59 14.39 15.75
CA VAL A 91 -6.58 13.15 16.55
C VAL A 91 -7.81 12.31 16.27
N THR A 92 -9.00 12.91 16.23
CA THR A 92 -10.25 12.19 15.98
C THR A 92 -10.23 11.48 14.63
N ILE A 93 -9.78 12.15 13.57
CA ILE A 93 -9.70 11.54 12.21
C ILE A 93 -8.63 10.44 12.17
N ILE A 94 -7.46 10.64 12.79
CA ILE A 94 -6.41 9.62 12.85
C ILE A 94 -6.88 8.38 13.62
N VAL A 95 -7.55 8.56 14.74
CA VAL A 95 -8.14 7.47 15.52
C VAL A 95 -9.18 6.70 14.67
N LEU A 96 -10.00 7.41 13.93
CA LEU A 96 -10.98 6.78 13.04
C LEU A 96 -10.29 6.01 11.89
N PHE A 97 -9.23 6.55 11.29
CA PHE A 97 -8.41 5.85 10.29
C PHE A 97 -7.79 4.56 10.86
N TYR A 98 -7.39 4.58 12.12
CA TYR A 98 -6.89 3.38 12.80
C TYR A 98 -7.97 2.31 12.97
N PHE A 99 -9.15 2.68 13.50
CA PHE A 99 -10.25 1.75 13.69
C PHE A 99 -10.84 1.20 12.39
N THR A 100 -10.86 1.98 11.33
CA THR A 100 -11.30 1.54 10.00
C THR A 100 -10.23 0.77 9.24
N ARG A 101 -9.11 0.44 9.89
CA ARG A 101 -7.96 -0.30 9.33
C ARG A 101 -7.37 0.32 8.07
N MET A 102 -7.49 1.63 7.89
CA MET A 102 -6.96 2.32 6.71
C MET A 102 -5.44 2.24 6.58
N TYR A 103 -4.72 1.96 7.67
CA TYR A 103 -3.27 1.72 7.68
C TYR A 103 -2.88 0.27 7.36
N HIS A 104 -3.86 -0.65 7.32
CA HIS A 104 -3.66 -2.08 7.03
C HIS A 104 -4.35 -2.51 5.72
N MET A 105 -4.64 -1.55 4.85
CA MET A 105 -5.33 -1.85 3.59
C MET A 105 -4.45 -2.71 2.67
N HIS A 106 -5.09 -3.71 2.04
CA HIS A 106 -4.43 -4.64 1.12
C HIS A 106 -3.90 -3.93 -0.13
N ARG A 107 -2.86 -4.47 -0.71
CA ARG A 107 -2.29 -4.01 -1.98
C ARG A 107 -3.31 -4.27 -3.10
N GLY A 108 -3.64 -3.26 -3.88
CA GLY A 108 -4.53 -3.41 -5.02
C GLY A 108 -5.90 -2.74 -4.92
N ILE A 109 -6.17 -2.00 -3.85
CA ILE A 109 -7.41 -1.23 -3.73
C ILE A 109 -7.50 -0.21 -4.87
N ASN A 110 -8.67 -0.17 -5.51
CA ASN A 110 -8.98 0.79 -6.54
C ASN A 110 -8.88 2.23 -5.96
N ARG A 111 -8.35 3.17 -6.75
CA ARG A 111 -8.22 4.58 -6.33
C ARG A 111 -9.56 5.21 -5.97
N PHE A 112 -10.61 4.80 -6.68
CA PHE A 112 -11.96 5.29 -6.44
C PHE A 112 -12.49 4.85 -5.07
N ASP A 113 -12.32 3.56 -4.72
CA ASP A 113 -12.74 3.01 -3.43
C ASP A 113 -11.96 3.63 -2.27
N LEU A 114 -10.65 3.86 -2.48
CA LEU A 114 -9.83 4.58 -1.50
C LEU A 114 -10.34 6.01 -1.30
N GLY A 115 -10.71 6.71 -2.38
CA GLY A 115 -11.27 8.06 -2.32
C GLY A 115 -12.58 8.12 -1.54
N ILE A 116 -13.49 7.18 -1.79
CA ILE A 116 -14.76 7.06 -1.03
C ILE A 116 -14.48 6.81 0.44
N THR A 117 -13.57 5.89 0.75
CA THR A 117 -13.23 5.55 2.13
C THR A 117 -12.60 6.75 2.87
N ILE A 118 -11.74 7.52 2.21
CA ILE A 118 -11.21 8.77 2.77
C ILE A 118 -12.34 9.76 3.04
N ALA A 119 -13.23 9.97 2.06
CA ALA A 119 -14.33 10.90 2.19
C ALA A 119 -15.27 10.55 3.35
N GLN A 120 -15.61 9.28 3.50
CA GLN A 120 -16.43 8.78 4.60
C GLN A 120 -15.75 9.01 5.95
N ASN A 121 -14.49 8.60 6.10
CA ASN A 121 -13.78 8.70 7.37
C ASN A 121 -13.50 10.16 7.77
N VAL A 122 -13.10 11.00 6.84
CA VAL A 122 -12.88 12.43 7.11
C VAL A 122 -14.19 13.11 7.49
N SER A 123 -15.30 12.81 6.79
CA SER A 123 -16.60 13.40 7.12
C SER A 123 -17.11 12.96 8.49
N ILE A 124 -17.12 11.65 8.76
CA ILE A 124 -17.54 11.11 10.07
C ILE A 124 -16.62 11.65 11.18
N GLY A 125 -15.30 11.65 10.95
CA GLY A 125 -14.34 12.16 11.92
C GLY A 125 -14.53 13.66 12.22
N THR A 126 -14.83 14.47 11.20
CA THR A 126 -15.14 15.90 11.39
C THR A 126 -16.42 16.08 12.22
N PHE A 127 -17.49 15.30 11.97
CA PHE A 127 -18.70 15.36 12.79
C PHE A 127 -18.44 14.96 14.24
N ILE A 128 -17.65 13.91 14.47
CA ILE A 128 -17.26 13.49 15.83
C ILE A 128 -16.41 14.58 16.49
N ALA A 129 -15.45 15.17 15.77
CA ALA A 129 -14.63 16.26 16.29
C ALA A 129 -15.50 17.46 16.75
N ILE A 130 -16.47 17.87 15.93
CA ILE A 130 -17.44 18.93 16.29
C ILE A 130 -18.19 18.56 17.57
N ALA A 131 -18.67 17.33 17.70
CA ALA A 131 -19.37 16.90 18.90
C ALA A 131 -18.47 16.92 20.16
N VAL A 132 -17.23 16.41 20.04
CA VAL A 132 -16.23 16.41 21.12
C VAL A 132 -15.88 17.85 21.52
N GLU A 133 -15.62 18.72 20.56
CA GLU A 133 -15.30 20.13 20.80
C GLU A 133 -16.46 20.85 21.50
N THR A 134 -17.69 20.63 21.03
CA THR A 134 -18.87 21.23 21.63
C THR A 134 -19.06 20.78 23.08
N LEU A 135 -18.82 19.51 23.39
CA LEU A 135 -18.91 18.99 24.75
C LEU A 135 -17.77 19.45 25.65
N ALA A 136 -16.54 19.54 25.10
CA ALA A 136 -15.34 19.90 25.86
C ALA A 136 -15.29 21.41 26.20
N PHE A 137 -15.72 22.28 25.30
CA PHE A 137 -15.53 23.72 25.43
C PHE A 137 -16.81 24.48 25.81
N LYS A 138 -17.97 23.87 25.70
CA LYS A 138 -19.23 24.48 26.16
C LYS A 138 -19.20 24.68 27.66
N ASN A 139 -19.29 25.93 28.12
CA ASN A 139 -19.20 26.35 29.53
C ASN A 139 -17.78 26.25 30.15
N SER A 140 -16.72 26.16 29.36
CA SER A 140 -15.36 26.23 29.87
C SER A 140 -14.84 27.67 29.79
N THR A 141 -13.72 27.94 30.48
CA THR A 141 -13.00 29.22 30.37
C THR A 141 -12.40 29.49 28.98
N LEU A 142 -12.45 28.48 28.10
CA LEU A 142 -12.12 28.52 26.69
C LEU A 142 -13.42 28.57 25.82
N ASP A 143 -14.39 29.37 26.23
CA ASP A 143 -15.61 29.57 25.46
C ASP A 143 -15.27 30.32 24.16
N LEU A 144 -14.68 29.57 23.21
CA LEU A 144 -14.33 30.02 21.89
C LEU A 144 -15.62 30.11 21.09
N ASP A 145 -15.95 31.30 20.64
CA ASP A 145 -17.03 31.53 19.71
C ASP A 145 -16.81 30.65 18.46
N TYR A 146 -17.63 29.61 18.34
CA TYR A 146 -17.40 28.44 17.50
C TYR A 146 -17.32 28.84 16.01
N PRO A 147 -16.15 28.85 15.39
CA PRO A 147 -15.99 29.37 14.03
C PRO A 147 -16.47 28.36 12.99
N ARG A 148 -17.77 28.27 12.83
CA ARG A 148 -18.43 27.33 11.90
C ARG A 148 -17.79 27.31 10.50
N GLY A 149 -17.31 28.47 10.02
CA GLY A 149 -16.65 28.58 8.73
C GLY A 149 -15.31 27.86 8.65
N VAL A 150 -14.47 27.89 9.72
CA VAL A 150 -13.17 27.22 9.72
C VAL A 150 -13.34 25.71 9.56
N ILE A 151 -14.32 25.13 10.23
CA ILE A 151 -14.54 23.68 10.18
C ILE A 151 -14.98 23.22 8.78
N VAL A 152 -15.88 23.97 8.13
CA VAL A 152 -16.33 23.65 6.76
C VAL A 152 -15.17 23.68 5.78
N TYR A 153 -14.34 24.73 5.84
CA TYR A 153 -13.15 24.81 5.00
C TYR A 153 -12.11 23.74 5.37
N ALA A 154 -11.88 23.51 6.66
CA ALA A 154 -10.98 22.42 7.11
C ALA A 154 -11.44 21.06 6.63
N TRP A 155 -12.74 20.76 6.65
CA TRP A 155 -13.29 19.53 6.11
C TRP A 155 -13.02 19.40 4.61
N ILE A 156 -13.32 20.44 3.80
CA ILE A 156 -13.08 20.42 2.36
C ILE A 156 -11.59 20.23 2.06
N PHE A 157 -10.73 21.01 2.72
CA PHE A 157 -9.28 20.89 2.52
C PHE A 157 -8.74 19.55 3.01
N SER A 158 -9.27 18.97 4.09
CA SER A 158 -8.86 17.65 4.57
C SER A 158 -9.14 16.56 3.54
N LEU A 159 -10.28 16.59 2.85
CA LEU A 159 -10.57 15.64 1.77
C LEU A 159 -9.49 15.70 0.67
N ILE A 160 -9.10 16.90 0.28
CA ILE A 160 -8.13 17.10 -0.80
C ILE A 160 -6.71 16.76 -0.34
N THR A 161 -6.28 17.31 0.80
CA THR A 161 -4.89 17.17 1.27
C THR A 161 -4.57 15.72 1.68
N VAL A 162 -5.50 15.03 2.37
CA VAL A 162 -5.30 13.61 2.73
C VAL A 162 -5.23 12.75 1.47
N ALA A 163 -6.09 12.97 0.47
CA ALA A 163 -6.01 12.23 -0.80
C ALA A 163 -4.68 12.47 -1.51
N LEU A 164 -4.20 13.73 -1.56
CA LEU A 164 -2.90 14.08 -2.13
C LEU A 164 -1.73 13.47 -1.33
N GLY A 165 -1.79 13.52 0.00
CA GLY A 165 -0.77 12.93 0.87
C GLY A 165 -0.64 11.43 0.69
N ARG A 166 -1.76 10.73 0.56
CA ARG A 166 -1.78 9.29 0.31
C ARG A 166 -1.27 8.94 -1.09
N GLU A 167 -1.61 9.73 -2.09
CA GLU A 167 -1.06 9.55 -3.44
C GLU A 167 0.46 9.79 -3.45
N LEU A 168 0.94 10.82 -2.74
CA LEU A 168 2.37 11.09 -2.58
C LEU A 168 3.09 9.92 -1.88
N HIS A 169 2.55 9.44 -0.75
CA HIS A 169 3.07 8.26 -0.06
C HIS A 169 3.14 7.06 -1.00
N ARG A 170 2.07 6.78 -1.74
CA ARG A 170 2.02 5.68 -2.72
C ARG A 170 3.12 5.80 -3.76
N GLN A 171 3.35 7.00 -4.31
CA GLN A 171 4.41 7.23 -5.29
C GLN A 171 5.81 7.00 -4.70
N ILE A 172 6.02 7.43 -3.45
CA ILE A 172 7.29 7.19 -2.73
C ILE A 172 7.51 5.68 -2.56
N VAL A 173 6.50 4.93 -2.08
CA VAL A 173 6.58 3.49 -1.91
C VAL A 173 6.87 2.77 -3.24
N VAL A 174 6.19 3.16 -4.32
CA VAL A 174 6.43 2.60 -5.66
C VAL A 174 7.86 2.85 -6.13
N ARG A 175 8.39 4.06 -5.89
CA ARG A 175 9.79 4.38 -6.24
C ARG A 175 10.79 3.56 -5.43
N LEU A 176 10.55 3.39 -4.12
CA LEU A 176 11.38 2.56 -3.24
C LEU A 176 11.38 1.10 -3.69
N ARG A 177 10.21 0.54 -4.02
CA ARG A 177 10.07 -0.83 -4.52
C ARG A 177 10.77 -1.03 -5.87
N LYS A 178 10.68 -0.06 -6.79
CA LYS A 178 11.43 -0.09 -8.05
C LYS A 178 12.95 -0.08 -7.80
N ALA A 179 13.41 0.60 -6.76
CA ALA A 179 14.81 0.60 -6.34
C ALA A 179 15.22 -0.68 -5.57
N GLY A 180 14.31 -1.67 -5.40
CA GLY A 180 14.59 -2.92 -4.71
C GLY A 180 14.46 -2.87 -3.18
N ILE A 181 13.89 -1.76 -2.63
CA ILE A 181 13.74 -1.59 -1.19
C ILE A 181 12.31 -1.96 -0.78
N GLY A 182 12.18 -2.81 0.27
CA GLY A 182 10.87 -3.21 0.80
C GLY A 182 10.07 -4.10 -0.16
N ARG A 183 10.74 -4.95 -0.94
CA ARG A 183 10.12 -6.03 -1.70
C ARG A 183 9.84 -7.19 -0.78
N ASP A 184 8.69 -7.83 -0.96
CA ASP A 184 8.30 -9.03 -0.22
C ASP A 184 8.83 -10.26 -0.92
N GLN A 185 9.37 -11.18 -0.14
CA GLN A 185 9.85 -12.45 -0.65
C GLN A 185 8.67 -13.36 -0.96
N LEU A 186 8.55 -13.75 -2.22
CA LEU A 186 7.47 -14.55 -2.74
C LEU A 186 7.98 -15.92 -3.18
N LEU A 187 7.30 -16.96 -2.71
CA LEU A 187 7.47 -18.33 -3.17
C LEU A 187 6.24 -18.73 -3.99
N ILE A 188 6.46 -19.42 -5.10
CA ILE A 188 5.39 -19.97 -5.93
C ILE A 188 5.38 -21.48 -5.79
N ILE A 189 4.21 -22.04 -5.46
CA ILE A 189 3.98 -23.48 -5.39
C ILE A 189 3.28 -23.92 -6.66
N GLY A 190 3.91 -24.80 -7.42
CA GLY A 190 3.46 -25.31 -8.70
C GLY A 190 4.35 -24.85 -9.84
N GLY A 191 4.51 -25.71 -10.82
CA GLY A 191 5.17 -25.47 -12.11
C GLY A 191 4.15 -25.23 -13.21
N GLY A 192 4.61 -25.03 -14.44
CA GLY A 192 3.76 -24.93 -15.61
C GLY A 192 3.32 -23.51 -15.98
N SER A 193 2.41 -23.41 -16.94
CA SER A 193 2.03 -22.17 -17.62
C SER A 193 1.46 -21.09 -16.68
N ILE A 194 0.76 -21.48 -15.62
CA ILE A 194 0.17 -20.55 -14.65
C ILE A 194 1.26 -19.90 -13.79
N ALA A 195 2.19 -20.69 -13.25
CA ALA A 195 3.32 -20.18 -12.51
C ALA A 195 4.15 -19.21 -13.37
N ALA A 196 4.44 -19.61 -14.62
CA ALA A 196 5.15 -18.76 -15.58
C ALA A 196 4.44 -17.43 -15.85
N ARG A 197 3.12 -17.44 -16.04
CA ARG A 197 2.32 -16.20 -16.22
C ARG A 197 2.34 -15.31 -14.98
N ILE A 198 2.28 -15.89 -13.77
CA ILE A 198 2.36 -15.13 -12.52
C ILE A 198 3.73 -14.47 -12.41
N ILE A 199 4.83 -15.21 -12.68
CA ILE A 199 6.20 -14.71 -12.63
C ILE A 199 6.38 -13.57 -13.65
N ASP A 200 5.99 -13.78 -14.91
CA ASP A 200 6.07 -12.76 -15.95
C ASP A 200 5.31 -11.49 -15.54
N ARG A 201 4.11 -11.64 -14.98
CA ARG A 201 3.31 -10.52 -14.50
C ARG A 201 3.98 -9.74 -13.38
N ILE A 202 4.61 -10.44 -12.43
CA ILE A 202 5.36 -9.81 -11.33
C ILE A 202 6.59 -9.08 -11.88
N ASN A 203 7.34 -9.71 -12.78
CA ASN A 203 8.54 -9.12 -13.39
C ASN A 203 8.22 -7.86 -14.21
N ARG A 204 7.10 -7.86 -14.94
CA ARG A 204 6.61 -6.66 -15.66
C ARG A 204 6.02 -5.58 -14.76
N SER A 205 5.74 -5.90 -13.49
CA SER A 205 5.08 -4.97 -12.56
C SER A 205 5.87 -4.80 -11.26
N PRO A 206 7.09 -4.20 -11.29
CA PRO A 206 7.94 -4.02 -10.10
C PRO A 206 7.28 -3.21 -8.97
N GLN A 207 6.24 -2.42 -9.31
CA GLN A 207 5.43 -1.68 -8.35
C GLN A 207 4.65 -2.58 -7.38
N LEU A 208 4.41 -3.85 -7.72
CA LEU A 208 3.77 -4.82 -6.82
C LEU A 208 4.64 -5.09 -5.60
N GLY A 209 5.97 -4.94 -5.74
CA GLY A 209 6.92 -5.07 -4.65
C GLY A 209 7.12 -6.51 -4.20
N PHE A 210 6.98 -7.47 -5.10
CA PHE A 210 7.36 -8.87 -4.87
C PHE A 210 8.73 -9.16 -5.48
N ASP A 211 9.47 -10.04 -4.81
CA ASP A 211 10.70 -10.64 -5.27
C ASP A 211 10.51 -12.15 -5.28
N VAL A 212 10.43 -12.74 -6.47
CA VAL A 212 10.19 -14.18 -6.63
C VAL A 212 11.49 -14.92 -6.35
N ILE A 213 11.55 -15.62 -5.21
CA ILE A 213 12.76 -16.32 -4.77
C ILE A 213 12.93 -17.64 -5.50
N GLY A 214 11.83 -18.30 -5.81
CA GLY A 214 11.85 -19.60 -6.46
C GLY A 214 10.49 -20.23 -6.58
N ILE A 215 10.50 -21.43 -7.15
CA ILE A 215 9.36 -22.29 -7.32
C ILE A 215 9.57 -23.56 -6.50
N VAL A 216 8.49 -24.13 -5.98
CA VAL A 216 8.45 -25.46 -5.38
C VAL A 216 7.44 -26.29 -6.16
N SER A 217 7.83 -27.49 -6.63
CA SER A 217 6.98 -28.37 -7.40
C SER A 217 7.04 -29.81 -6.85
N HIS A 218 6.00 -30.61 -7.16
CA HIS A 218 5.97 -32.02 -6.78
C HIS A 218 6.94 -32.86 -7.60
N ASP A 219 7.08 -32.55 -8.89
CA ASP A 219 7.93 -33.28 -9.83
C ASP A 219 9.14 -32.45 -10.22
N ALA A 220 10.33 -33.02 -10.04
CA ALA A 220 11.60 -32.42 -10.47
C ALA A 220 11.70 -32.29 -12.00
N GLU A 221 10.87 -33.00 -12.74
CA GLU A 221 10.84 -33.04 -14.21
C GLU A 221 10.03 -31.88 -14.84
N THR A 222 9.34 -31.06 -14.03
CA THR A 222 8.48 -29.96 -14.55
C THR A 222 9.28 -28.77 -15.12
N GLN A 223 10.59 -28.85 -15.24
CA GLN A 223 11.38 -27.89 -16.00
C GLN A 223 11.09 -27.95 -17.53
N ASP A 224 10.56 -29.08 -18.01
CA ASP A 224 10.35 -29.32 -19.45
C ASP A 224 8.89 -29.14 -19.91
N VAL A 225 7.94 -28.87 -19.03
CA VAL A 225 6.55 -28.57 -19.45
C VAL A 225 6.42 -27.06 -19.69
N VAL A 226 7.30 -26.53 -20.47
CA VAL A 226 7.02 -25.34 -21.29
C VAL A 226 6.23 -25.89 -22.46
N ASP A 227 4.91 -25.75 -22.41
CA ASP A 227 4.07 -25.99 -23.59
C ASP A 227 4.71 -25.19 -24.74
N GLU A 228 5.19 -25.87 -25.79
CA GLU A 228 5.91 -25.25 -26.93
C GLU A 228 5.08 -24.15 -27.61
N THR A 229 3.81 -24.03 -27.26
CA THR A 229 2.88 -23.00 -27.77
C THR A 229 2.88 -21.70 -26.95
N GLU A 230 3.48 -21.65 -25.74
CA GLU A 230 3.50 -20.45 -24.91
C GLU A 230 4.95 -19.97 -24.66
N PRO A 231 5.31 -18.72 -25.03
CA PRO A 231 6.69 -18.20 -24.99
C PRO A 231 7.15 -17.79 -23.57
N TYR A 232 6.73 -18.47 -22.51
CA TYR A 232 7.11 -18.12 -21.14
C TYR A 232 8.22 -19.03 -20.65
N SER A 233 9.45 -18.52 -20.63
CA SER A 233 10.55 -19.17 -19.90
C SER A 233 10.49 -18.82 -18.42
N ILE A 234 10.55 -19.82 -17.55
CA ILE A 234 10.65 -19.62 -16.10
C ILE A 234 12.11 -19.37 -15.77
N ASP A 235 12.48 -18.11 -15.61
CA ASP A 235 13.84 -17.69 -15.22
C ASP A 235 13.94 -17.57 -13.67
N VAL A 236 13.43 -18.58 -12.94
CA VAL A 236 13.41 -18.62 -11.49
C VAL A 236 13.81 -20.04 -11.03
N PRO A 237 14.69 -20.18 -10.03
CA PRO A 237 15.18 -21.48 -9.61
C PRO A 237 14.10 -22.36 -8.96
N LEU A 238 14.11 -23.66 -9.27
CA LEU A 238 13.40 -24.69 -8.50
C LEU A 238 14.14 -24.88 -7.17
N LEU A 239 13.46 -24.62 -6.05
CA LEU A 239 14.07 -24.64 -4.71
C LEU A 239 13.93 -25.99 -3.99
N GLY A 240 13.00 -26.84 -4.44
CA GLY A 240 12.79 -28.16 -3.81
C GLY A 240 11.36 -28.67 -3.95
N HIS A 241 11.01 -29.61 -3.09
CA HIS A 241 9.73 -30.31 -3.06
C HIS A 241 8.81 -29.76 -1.96
N TYR A 242 7.52 -30.15 -2.01
CA TYR A 242 6.49 -29.69 -1.05
C TYR A 242 6.82 -29.98 0.41
N GLU A 243 7.54 -31.06 0.68
CA GLU A 243 7.94 -31.47 2.04
C GLU A 243 8.96 -30.49 2.65
N GLU A 244 9.71 -29.78 1.82
CA GLU A 244 10.73 -28.81 2.24
C GLU A 244 10.16 -27.41 2.49
N LEU A 245 8.87 -27.17 2.16
CA LEU A 245 8.20 -25.88 2.31
C LEU A 245 8.41 -25.25 3.70
N PRO A 246 8.23 -25.97 4.82
CA PRO A 246 8.41 -25.39 6.15
C PRO A 246 9.83 -24.85 6.35
N THR A 247 10.82 -25.59 5.91
CA THR A 247 12.25 -25.24 6.05
C THR A 247 12.63 -24.07 5.12
N LEU A 248 12.12 -24.08 3.90
CA LEU A 248 12.33 -23.01 2.94
C LEU A 248 11.72 -21.68 3.41
N ILE A 249 10.50 -21.72 3.95
CA ILE A 249 9.80 -20.53 4.47
C ILE A 249 10.61 -19.91 5.61
N ASP A 250 11.06 -20.71 6.56
CA ASP A 250 11.81 -20.23 7.73
C ASP A 250 13.22 -19.74 7.32
N SER A 251 13.95 -20.51 6.50
CA SER A 251 15.34 -20.19 6.14
C SER A 251 15.46 -19.00 5.18
N ARG A 252 14.52 -18.84 4.27
CA ARG A 252 14.50 -17.77 3.27
C ARG A 252 13.65 -16.57 3.68
N GLN A 253 13.03 -16.60 4.88
CA GLN A 253 12.15 -15.54 5.40
C GLN A 253 11.03 -15.16 4.40
N ILE A 254 10.38 -16.18 3.83
CA ILE A 254 9.31 -16.01 2.86
C ILE A 254 8.09 -15.40 3.55
N ASN A 255 7.56 -14.32 2.96
CA ASN A 255 6.43 -13.56 3.50
C ASN A 255 5.13 -13.87 2.76
N HIS A 256 5.24 -14.25 1.49
CA HIS A 256 4.10 -14.54 0.63
C HIS A 256 4.30 -15.87 -0.10
N VAL A 257 3.21 -16.62 -0.19
CA VAL A 257 3.16 -17.86 -0.96
C VAL A 257 1.98 -17.77 -1.92
N ILE A 258 2.22 -18.07 -3.20
CA ILE A 258 1.16 -18.23 -4.20
C ILE A 258 1.10 -19.69 -4.63
N ILE A 259 -0.05 -20.34 -4.40
CA ILE A 259 -0.32 -21.69 -4.87
C ILE A 259 -0.89 -21.58 -6.28
N ALA A 260 -0.09 -21.97 -7.28
CA ALA A 260 -0.40 -21.90 -8.71
C ALA A 260 -0.74 -23.29 -9.26
N LEU A 261 -1.66 -24.00 -8.60
CA LEU A 261 -2.09 -25.35 -8.93
C LEU A 261 -3.61 -25.37 -9.17
N PRO A 262 -4.07 -25.10 -10.40
CA PRO A 262 -5.51 -25.03 -10.71
C PRO A 262 -6.22 -26.37 -10.57
N ASP A 263 -5.51 -27.48 -10.85
CA ASP A 263 -6.07 -28.82 -10.84
C ASP A 263 -5.89 -29.54 -9.50
N ALA A 264 -5.34 -28.86 -8.49
CA ALA A 264 -5.13 -29.44 -7.17
C ALA A 264 -6.45 -29.79 -6.49
N THR A 265 -6.51 -30.97 -5.92
CA THR A 265 -7.65 -31.39 -5.13
C THR A 265 -7.76 -30.57 -3.85
N ARG A 266 -8.97 -30.48 -3.26
CA ARG A 266 -9.17 -29.80 -1.96
C ARG A 266 -8.26 -30.35 -0.86
N ARG A 267 -7.94 -31.65 -0.90
CA ARG A 267 -7.08 -32.32 0.08
C ARG A 267 -5.63 -31.88 -0.08
N GLU A 268 -5.15 -31.78 -1.30
CA GLU A 268 -3.80 -31.29 -1.60
C GLU A 268 -3.65 -29.83 -1.22
N LEU A 269 -4.61 -28.99 -1.57
CA LEU A 269 -4.61 -27.58 -1.15
C LEU A 269 -4.59 -27.43 0.37
N ALA A 270 -5.41 -28.20 1.10
CA ALA A 270 -5.41 -28.17 2.56
C ALA A 270 -4.06 -28.60 3.14
N THR A 271 -3.41 -29.61 2.55
CA THR A 271 -2.07 -30.07 2.97
C THR A 271 -1.04 -28.97 2.71
N LEU A 272 -1.02 -28.37 1.52
CA LEU A 272 -0.09 -27.29 1.19
C LEU A 272 -0.28 -26.07 2.07
N ILE A 273 -1.53 -25.66 2.32
CA ILE A 273 -1.83 -24.56 3.25
C ILE A 273 -1.28 -24.88 4.63
N SER A 274 -1.53 -26.09 5.15
CA SER A 274 -1.02 -26.51 6.46
C SER A 274 0.51 -26.49 6.54
N LEU A 275 1.23 -26.86 5.48
CA LEU A 275 2.69 -26.79 5.41
C LEU A 275 3.20 -25.34 5.37
N CYS A 276 2.41 -24.42 4.78
CA CYS A 276 2.75 -23.01 4.65
C CYS A 276 2.31 -22.16 5.84
N GLN A 277 1.41 -22.65 6.71
CA GLN A 277 0.96 -21.95 7.93
C GLN A 277 2.06 -21.89 8.96
N ARG A 278 3.04 -21.00 8.71
CA ARG A 278 4.15 -20.70 9.60
C ARG A 278 4.29 -19.21 9.79
N GLY A 279 4.15 -18.77 11.04
CA GLY A 279 4.26 -17.35 11.37
C GLY A 279 3.21 -16.48 10.68
N THR A 280 3.65 -15.41 10.01
CA THR A 280 2.79 -14.40 9.35
C THR A 280 2.86 -14.50 7.81
N VAL A 281 2.90 -15.70 7.25
CA VAL A 281 2.94 -15.91 5.80
C VAL A 281 1.57 -15.66 5.20
N ASP A 282 1.48 -14.76 4.22
CA ASP A 282 0.24 -14.51 3.45
C ASP A 282 0.13 -15.53 2.31
N ILE A 283 -0.87 -16.40 2.39
CA ILE A 283 -1.08 -17.47 1.42
C ILE A 283 -2.19 -17.06 0.46
N LYS A 284 -1.88 -17.09 -0.83
CA LYS A 284 -2.83 -16.82 -1.92
C LYS A 284 -2.92 -18.02 -2.84
N ILE A 285 -4.11 -18.34 -3.27
CA ILE A 285 -4.38 -19.45 -4.19
C ILE A 285 -4.83 -18.87 -5.51
N TYR A 286 -4.25 -19.37 -6.62
CA TYR A 286 -4.78 -19.09 -7.94
C TYR A 286 -6.06 -19.90 -8.13
N PRO A 287 -7.23 -19.27 -8.31
CA PRO A 287 -8.49 -19.98 -8.38
C PRO A 287 -8.63 -20.73 -9.69
N ASP A 288 -9.21 -21.93 -9.64
CA ASP A 288 -9.83 -22.51 -10.82
C ASP A 288 -10.97 -21.59 -11.29
N THR A 289 -10.93 -21.20 -12.57
CA THR A 289 -11.89 -20.26 -13.17
C THR A 289 -13.34 -20.74 -13.07
N PHE A 290 -13.59 -22.04 -13.01
CA PHE A 290 -14.93 -22.62 -12.89
C PHE A 290 -15.45 -22.62 -11.45
N ALA A 291 -14.61 -22.86 -10.46
CA ALA A 291 -15.00 -22.80 -9.04
C ALA A 291 -15.33 -21.37 -8.59
N PHE A 292 -14.78 -20.39 -9.28
CA PHE A 292 -14.95 -18.97 -8.99
C PHE A 292 -16.36 -18.43 -9.27
N ILE A 293 -16.98 -18.88 -10.35
CA ILE A 293 -18.32 -18.42 -10.76
C ILE A 293 -19.42 -18.83 -9.76
N THR A 294 -19.17 -19.86 -8.97
CA THR A 294 -20.17 -20.47 -8.08
C THR A 294 -20.08 -20.10 -6.61
N SER A 295 -19.00 -19.47 -6.14
CA SER A 295 -18.71 -19.39 -4.70
C SER A 295 -18.84 -18.02 -4.03
N GLY A 296 -19.05 -16.91 -4.75
CA GLY A 296 -19.23 -15.58 -4.15
C GLY A 296 -18.09 -15.10 -3.22
N LEU A 297 -16.88 -15.66 -3.38
CA LEU A 297 -15.72 -15.38 -2.53
C LEU A 297 -15.09 -14.01 -2.83
N THR A 298 -14.54 -13.37 -1.82
CA THR A 298 -13.79 -12.11 -1.96
C THR A 298 -12.48 -12.36 -2.72
N VAL A 299 -12.31 -11.69 -3.85
CA VAL A 299 -11.18 -11.82 -4.75
C VAL A 299 -10.20 -10.71 -4.49
N ASP A 300 -8.97 -11.09 -4.16
CA ASP A 300 -7.84 -10.18 -4.23
C ASP A 300 -7.32 -10.14 -5.68
N GLN A 301 -6.90 -8.99 -6.17
CA GLN A 301 -6.41 -8.86 -7.54
C GLN A 301 -4.92 -8.50 -7.56
N LEU A 302 -4.10 -9.38 -8.11
CA LEU A 302 -2.71 -9.07 -8.41
C LEU A 302 -2.63 -8.52 -9.84
N SER A 303 -2.72 -7.19 -9.99
CA SER A 303 -2.61 -6.51 -11.29
C SER A 303 -3.51 -7.10 -12.39
N GLY A 304 -4.76 -7.43 -12.04
CA GLY A 304 -5.77 -8.00 -12.96
C GLY A 304 -5.85 -9.53 -13.00
N MET A 305 -5.03 -10.25 -12.21
CA MET A 305 -5.23 -11.69 -11.97
C MET A 305 -6.03 -11.89 -10.68
N PRO A 306 -7.09 -12.72 -10.70
CA PRO A 306 -7.82 -13.06 -9.49
C PRO A 306 -6.97 -13.99 -8.61
N LEU A 307 -6.89 -13.69 -7.31
CA LEU A 307 -6.29 -14.54 -6.31
C LEU A 307 -7.22 -14.65 -5.10
N LEU A 308 -7.29 -15.82 -4.51
CA LEU A 308 -8.04 -16.07 -3.28
C LEU A 308 -7.09 -15.99 -2.08
N GLY A 309 -7.38 -15.09 -1.14
CA GLY A 309 -6.69 -15.04 0.14
C GLY A 309 -7.20 -16.12 1.08
N VAL A 310 -6.30 -16.85 1.71
CA VAL A 310 -6.62 -17.75 2.83
C VAL A 310 -6.62 -16.89 4.09
N ARG A 311 -7.80 -16.75 4.70
CA ARG A 311 -7.97 -15.95 5.92
C ARG A 311 -7.71 -16.85 7.13
N ASP A 312 -6.86 -16.40 8.05
CA ASP A 312 -6.71 -16.99 9.40
C ASP A 312 -8.00 -16.84 10.21
#